data_2847f985631b29829b2ef72b4262025d
#
_entry.id   2847f985631b29829b2ef72b4262025d
#
_cell.length_a   1.000
_cell.length_b   1.000
_cell.length_c   1.000
_cell.angle_alpha   90.00
_cell.angle_beta   90.00
_cell.angle_gamma   90.00
#
_symmetry.space_group_name_H-M   'P 1'
#
loop_
_entity.id
_entity.type
_entity.pdbx_description
1 polymer ?
#
loop_
_entity_poly.entity_id
_entity_poly.type
_entity_poly.pdbx_seq_one_letter_code
_entity_poly.pdbx_strand_id
1 'polypeptide(L)'
;EVRNEVMENVNNVLYESKLVGYPNPFRNKVRTFCQNPGGFVSQENYDGGLAVVNGHSYKERKSDNTNLAVLCTFNFREPFDQPILYAQMVGRLCNMLGAGHILVQRFGDILDGKRTWPRELSRSNLVPTLPDAEAGDITAAIPYRAMIEIVNFIKAVDQVVPGFAAEETLLYAPELKFYSNKVSMDENLDTNVAGLHCLGDSSGWTRGLMMSSVMGLLMGEGLASR
;
A
#
# COMPACT_ATOMS: atom_id res chain seq x y z
N GLU A 1 7.96 1.23 7.11
CA GLU A 1 8.21 0.83 8.50
C GLU A 1 8.72 1.98 9.33
N VAL A 2 8.23 2.07 10.54
CA VAL A 2 8.72 2.93 11.61
C VAL A 2 8.86 2.09 12.88
N ARG A 3 9.61 2.55 13.87
CA ARG A 3 9.67 1.85 15.17
C ARG A 3 8.30 1.90 15.86
N ASN A 4 7.97 0.84 16.63
CA ASN A 4 6.69 0.76 17.34
C ASN A 4 6.41 1.98 18.21
N GLU A 5 7.42 2.51 18.88
CA GLU A 5 7.30 3.67 19.77
C GLU A 5 6.83 4.95 19.05
N VAL A 6 7.15 5.11 17.75
CA VAL A 6 6.68 6.25 16.94
C VAL A 6 5.15 6.25 16.79
N MET A 7 4.56 5.05 16.67
CA MET A 7 3.12 4.88 16.49
C MET A 7 2.36 4.54 17.77
N GLU A 8 3.02 4.46 18.92
CA GLU A 8 2.44 3.96 20.16
C GLU A 8 1.17 4.72 20.57
N ASN A 9 1.20 6.04 20.56
CA ASN A 9 0.06 6.87 20.92
C ASN A 9 -1.15 6.67 20.00
N VAL A 10 -0.90 6.37 18.71
CA VAL A 10 -1.97 6.08 17.75
C VAL A 10 -2.47 4.65 17.92
N ASN A 11 -1.56 3.68 18.03
CA ASN A 11 -1.86 2.26 18.17
C ASN A 11 -2.67 1.94 19.43
N ASN A 12 -2.42 2.66 20.52
CA ASN A 12 -3.10 2.45 21.80
C ASN A 12 -4.54 3.00 21.82
N VAL A 13 -4.89 3.88 20.89
CA VAL A 13 -6.22 4.54 20.84
C VAL A 13 -7.07 4.03 19.68
N LEU A 14 -6.44 3.71 18.54
CA LEU A 14 -7.13 3.33 17.32
C LEU A 14 -6.69 1.94 16.87
N TYR A 15 -7.66 1.07 16.62
CA TYR A 15 -7.40 -0.28 16.09
C TYR A 15 -6.71 -0.22 14.72
N GLU A 16 -7.19 0.62 13.81
CA GLU A 16 -6.62 0.84 12.48
C GLU A 16 -6.80 2.31 12.11
N SER A 17 -5.73 3.09 12.21
CA SER A 17 -5.80 4.49 11.82
C SER A 17 -5.73 4.67 10.32
N LYS A 18 -6.58 5.56 9.78
CA LYS A 18 -6.55 5.95 8.38
C LYS A 18 -6.29 7.44 8.27
N LEU A 19 -5.04 7.79 8.03
CA LEU A 19 -4.66 9.16 7.75
C LEU A 19 -4.86 9.45 6.26
N VAL A 20 -5.48 10.57 5.94
CA VAL A 20 -5.77 10.98 4.57
C VAL A 20 -5.28 12.40 4.37
N GLY A 21 -4.58 12.65 3.27
CA GLY A 21 -4.10 13.99 2.91
C GLY A 21 -4.14 14.23 1.41
N TYR A 22 -3.97 15.51 1.05
CA TYR A 22 -3.91 15.99 -0.33
C TYR A 22 -2.67 16.88 -0.49
N PRO A 23 -1.46 16.28 -0.48
CA PRO A 23 -0.22 17.03 -0.48
C PRO A 23 -0.03 17.89 -1.72
N ASN A 24 0.72 18.98 -1.59
CA ASN A 24 1.20 19.72 -2.75
C ASN A 24 2.34 18.95 -3.45
N PRO A 25 2.61 19.16 -4.74
CA PRO A 25 1.99 20.18 -5.62
C PRO A 25 0.71 19.71 -6.33
N PHE A 26 0.49 18.40 -6.48
CA PHE A 26 -0.56 17.88 -7.39
C PHE A 26 -1.88 17.61 -6.69
N ARG A 27 -1.89 17.50 -5.35
CA ARG A 27 -3.06 17.27 -4.52
C ARG A 27 -3.83 15.98 -4.84
N ASN A 28 -3.11 14.94 -5.27
CA ASN A 28 -3.69 13.61 -5.32
C ASN A 28 -4.00 13.14 -3.89
N LYS A 29 -5.02 12.31 -3.76
CA LYS A 29 -5.32 11.70 -2.47
C LYS A 29 -4.21 10.74 -2.08
N VAL A 30 -3.54 11.01 -0.95
CA VAL A 30 -2.61 10.08 -0.31
C VAL A 30 -3.22 9.63 1.00
N ARG A 31 -3.11 8.34 1.31
CA ARG A 31 -3.66 7.78 2.55
C ARG A 31 -2.82 6.63 3.08
N THR A 32 -2.90 6.41 4.39
CA THR A 32 -2.42 5.18 5.01
C THR A 32 -3.38 4.02 4.76
N PHE A 33 -2.85 2.80 4.83
CA PHE A 33 -3.61 1.56 4.65
C PHE A 33 -2.91 0.42 5.40
N CYS A 34 -3.67 -0.58 5.90
CA CYS A 34 -3.15 -1.78 6.56
C CYS A 34 -2.07 -1.50 7.59
N GLN A 35 -2.44 -0.83 8.68
CA GLN A 35 -1.52 -0.58 9.80
C GLN A 35 -1.35 -1.84 10.65
N ASN A 36 -0.09 -2.27 10.85
CA ASN A 36 0.28 -3.48 11.54
C ASN A 36 1.29 -3.19 12.66
N PRO A 37 0.83 -2.90 13.90
CA PRO A 37 1.71 -2.73 15.04
C PRO A 37 2.44 -4.04 15.40
N GLY A 38 3.77 -3.99 15.51
CA GLY A 38 4.59 -5.18 15.71
C GLY A 38 4.53 -6.16 14.54
N GLY A 39 4.14 -5.69 13.36
CA GLY A 39 3.98 -6.51 12.16
C GLY A 39 5.28 -6.71 11.39
N PHE A 40 5.17 -7.44 10.31
CA PHE A 40 6.27 -7.73 9.38
C PHE A 40 5.88 -7.30 7.99
N VAL A 41 6.80 -6.72 7.25
CA VAL A 41 6.67 -6.52 5.82
C VAL A 41 6.80 -7.88 5.14
N SER A 42 5.95 -8.15 4.16
CA SER A 42 5.92 -9.40 3.41
C SER A 42 5.90 -9.13 1.91
N GLN A 43 6.40 -10.07 1.14
CA GLN A 43 6.27 -10.09 -0.30
C GLN A 43 5.07 -10.95 -0.70
N GLU A 44 4.27 -10.45 -1.63
CA GLU A 44 3.23 -11.18 -2.34
C GLU A 44 3.60 -11.23 -3.81
N ASN A 45 3.12 -12.27 -4.52
CA ASN A 45 3.34 -12.41 -5.95
C ASN A 45 2.00 -12.31 -6.67
N TYR A 46 1.89 -11.34 -7.57
CA TYR A 46 0.78 -11.21 -8.50
C TYR A 46 1.06 -11.99 -9.79
N ASP A 47 0.03 -12.11 -10.63
CA ASP A 47 0.13 -12.78 -11.91
C ASP A 47 1.32 -12.29 -12.75
N GLY A 48 1.98 -13.24 -13.43
CA GLY A 48 3.16 -12.96 -14.24
C GLY A 48 4.43 -12.67 -13.43
N GLY A 49 4.51 -13.14 -12.17
CA GLY A 49 5.69 -13.03 -11.33
C GLY A 49 5.98 -11.62 -10.82
N LEU A 50 4.97 -10.76 -10.77
CA LEU A 50 5.11 -9.41 -10.24
C LEU A 50 5.14 -9.47 -8.69
N ALA A 51 6.31 -9.20 -8.11
CA ALA A 51 6.46 -9.10 -6.67
C ALA A 51 5.93 -7.75 -6.17
N VAL A 52 5.07 -7.78 -5.16
CA VAL A 52 4.53 -6.59 -4.49
C VAL A 52 4.69 -6.72 -2.99
N VAL A 53 4.76 -5.59 -2.30
CA VAL A 53 4.90 -5.56 -0.85
C VAL A 53 3.52 -5.52 -0.18
N ASN A 54 3.42 -6.14 0.99
CA ASN A 54 2.28 -6.04 1.89
C ASN A 54 2.76 -6.02 3.35
N GLY A 55 1.86 -5.73 4.29
CA GLY A 55 2.09 -5.85 5.71
C GLY A 55 1.38 -7.08 6.29
N HIS A 56 1.97 -7.70 7.29
CA HIS A 56 1.42 -8.88 7.94
C HIS A 56 1.53 -8.81 9.46
N SER A 57 0.45 -9.15 10.16
CA SER A 57 0.42 -9.28 11.62
C SER A 57 0.31 -10.73 12.04
N TYR A 58 1.16 -11.16 12.95
CA TYR A 58 1.05 -12.48 13.61
C TYR A 58 0.48 -12.31 15.02
N LYS A 59 -0.27 -13.30 15.48
CA LYS A 59 -0.84 -13.30 16.82
C LYS A 59 0.25 -13.34 17.90
N GLU A 60 1.21 -14.25 17.75
CA GLU A 60 2.20 -14.58 18.79
C GLU A 60 3.60 -14.03 18.50
N ARG A 61 3.89 -13.67 17.25
CA ARG A 61 5.18 -13.11 16.83
C ARG A 61 5.06 -11.63 16.58
N LYS A 62 5.90 -10.84 17.21
CA LYS A 62 5.95 -9.39 17.06
C LYS A 62 7.36 -8.94 16.67
N SER A 63 7.41 -7.88 15.86
CA SER A 63 8.63 -7.13 15.58
C SER A 63 8.69 -5.84 16.42
N ASP A 64 9.82 -5.15 16.37
CA ASP A 64 9.99 -3.85 17.01
C ASP A 64 9.44 -2.70 16.14
N ASN A 65 8.83 -3.03 14.99
CA ASN A 65 8.38 -2.08 14.02
C ASN A 65 6.86 -2.11 13.84
N THR A 66 6.28 -0.96 13.50
CA THR A 66 4.96 -0.84 12.89
C THR A 66 5.13 -0.63 11.40
N ASN A 67 4.48 -1.45 10.58
CA ASN A 67 4.39 -1.20 9.15
C ASN A 67 3.00 -0.73 8.76
N LEU A 68 2.94 0.07 7.72
CA LEU A 68 1.70 0.52 7.09
C LEU A 68 1.97 0.88 5.63
N ALA A 69 0.97 0.73 4.78
CA ALA A 69 1.08 1.18 3.40
C ALA A 69 0.75 2.67 3.29
N VAL A 70 1.44 3.37 2.39
CA VAL A 70 1.12 4.74 1.98
C VAL A 70 0.78 4.72 0.50
N LEU A 71 -0.49 4.95 0.19
CA LEU A 71 -1.01 4.85 -1.17
C LEU A 71 -1.32 6.23 -1.75
N CYS A 72 -0.70 6.56 -2.87
CA CYS A 72 -1.04 7.72 -3.70
C CYS A 72 -2.04 7.30 -4.79
N THR A 73 -3.18 7.97 -4.86
CA THR A 73 -4.25 7.64 -5.81
C THR A 73 -4.04 8.36 -7.15
N PHE A 74 -4.03 7.61 -8.23
CA PHE A 74 -4.04 8.13 -9.59
C PHE A 74 -5.42 7.92 -10.22
N ASN A 75 -5.98 8.98 -10.77
CA ASN A 75 -7.20 8.95 -11.56
C ASN A 75 -6.84 9.28 -13.01
N PHE A 76 -6.99 8.31 -13.88
CA PHE A 76 -6.75 8.48 -15.30
C PHE A 76 -8.05 8.87 -16.03
N ARG A 77 -7.93 9.57 -17.14
CA ARG A 77 -9.03 9.99 -18.02
C ARG A 77 -8.65 9.70 -19.46
N GLU A 78 -9.65 9.59 -20.31
CA GLU A 78 -9.45 9.51 -21.75
C GLU A 78 -8.42 10.55 -22.26
N PRO A 79 -7.59 10.17 -23.21
CA PRO A 79 -7.60 8.93 -24.00
C PRO A 79 -6.89 7.74 -23.33
N PHE A 80 -6.44 7.85 -22.09
CA PHE A 80 -5.74 6.79 -21.38
C PHE A 80 -6.73 5.83 -20.69
N ASP A 81 -6.71 4.56 -21.07
CA ASP A 81 -7.68 3.54 -20.68
C ASP A 81 -7.05 2.28 -20.03
N GLN A 82 -5.73 2.27 -19.79
CA GLN A 82 -5.00 1.10 -19.29
C GLN A 82 -4.33 1.33 -17.91
N PRO A 83 -5.08 1.73 -16.87
CA PRO A 83 -4.50 2.05 -15.57
C PRO A 83 -3.86 0.85 -14.87
N ILE A 84 -4.37 -0.37 -15.09
CA ILE A 84 -3.80 -1.61 -14.54
C ILE A 84 -2.42 -1.85 -15.17
N LEU A 85 -2.32 -1.78 -16.49
CA LEU A 85 -1.04 -1.96 -17.18
C LEU A 85 0.00 -0.93 -16.75
N TYR A 86 -0.41 0.33 -16.59
CA TYR A 86 0.47 1.38 -16.06
C TYR A 86 1.06 1.00 -14.70
N ALA A 87 0.21 0.58 -13.75
CA ALA A 87 0.66 0.18 -12.42
C ALA A 87 1.54 -1.08 -12.47
N GLN A 88 1.20 -2.06 -13.31
CA GLN A 88 2.04 -3.25 -13.52
C GLN A 88 3.42 -2.88 -14.08
N MET A 89 3.52 -1.93 -15.02
CA MET A 89 4.80 -1.46 -15.55
C MET A 89 5.65 -0.79 -14.48
N VAL A 90 5.06 0.06 -13.63
CA VAL A 90 5.75 0.65 -12.48
C VAL A 90 6.26 -0.44 -11.53
N GLY A 91 5.42 -1.43 -11.22
CA GLY A 91 5.81 -2.56 -10.38
C GLY A 91 6.95 -3.39 -10.98
N ARG A 92 6.90 -3.70 -12.28
CA ARG A 92 7.98 -4.41 -12.98
C ARG A 92 9.27 -3.60 -12.98
N LEU A 93 9.22 -2.28 -13.08
CA LEU A 93 10.40 -1.42 -12.99
C LEU A 93 11.03 -1.51 -11.60
N CYS A 94 10.22 -1.48 -10.52
CA CYS A 94 10.72 -1.72 -9.16
C CYS A 94 11.39 -3.09 -9.04
N ASN A 95 10.73 -4.15 -9.53
CA ASN A 95 11.29 -5.51 -9.47
C ASN A 95 12.59 -5.64 -10.28
N MET A 96 12.66 -5.01 -11.44
CA MET A 96 13.88 -5.00 -12.25
C MET A 96 15.05 -4.35 -11.50
N LEU A 97 14.82 -3.22 -10.84
CA LEU A 97 15.85 -2.53 -10.04
C LEU A 97 16.22 -3.30 -8.77
N GLY A 98 15.29 -4.09 -8.23
CA GLY A 98 15.51 -4.96 -7.07
C GLY A 98 15.94 -6.38 -7.45
N ALA A 99 16.34 -6.64 -8.73
CA ALA A 99 16.72 -7.97 -9.21
C ALA A 99 15.67 -9.07 -8.89
N GLY A 100 14.39 -8.72 -8.94
CA GLY A 100 13.25 -9.59 -8.61
C GLY A 100 12.75 -9.48 -7.17
N HIS A 101 13.45 -8.75 -6.30
CA HIS A 101 13.07 -8.52 -4.91
C HIS A 101 12.33 -7.19 -4.72
N ILE A 102 11.72 -7.02 -3.56
CA ILE A 102 11.15 -5.76 -3.12
C ILE A 102 12.29 -4.77 -2.84
N LEU A 103 12.16 -3.55 -3.36
CA LEU A 103 13.10 -2.48 -3.02
C LEU A 103 12.83 -1.94 -1.62
N VAL A 104 13.90 -1.62 -0.89
CA VAL A 104 13.83 -0.87 0.37
C VAL A 104 14.77 0.33 0.32
N GLN A 105 14.30 1.49 0.82
CA GLN A 105 15.07 2.73 0.87
C GLN A 105 14.77 3.49 2.16
N ARG A 106 15.78 4.07 2.79
CA ARG A 106 15.63 4.94 3.95
C ARG A 106 15.05 6.28 3.52
N PHE A 107 14.16 6.83 4.33
CA PHE A 107 13.53 8.12 4.04
C PHE A 107 14.55 9.27 3.93
N GLY A 108 15.57 9.29 4.81
CA GLY A 108 16.65 10.27 4.72
C GLY A 108 17.41 10.20 3.38
N ASP A 109 17.69 9.00 2.89
CA ASP A 109 18.36 8.82 1.59
C ASP A 109 17.49 9.31 0.41
N ILE A 110 16.15 9.13 0.51
CA ILE A 110 15.22 9.71 -0.47
C ILE A 110 15.31 11.23 -0.47
N LEU A 111 15.35 11.86 0.71
CA LEU A 111 15.43 13.32 0.83
C LEU A 111 16.74 13.88 0.30
N ASP A 112 17.82 13.12 0.46
CA ASP A 112 19.17 13.46 -0.05
C ASP A 112 19.35 13.15 -1.54
N GLY A 113 18.35 12.55 -2.19
CA GLY A 113 18.40 12.17 -3.61
C GLY A 113 19.42 11.08 -3.92
N LYS A 114 19.63 10.14 -2.99
CA LYS A 114 20.58 9.04 -3.13
C LYS A 114 19.95 7.70 -2.83
N ARG A 115 20.51 6.62 -3.41
CA ARG A 115 20.10 5.25 -3.07
C ARG A 115 20.52 4.89 -1.64
N THR A 116 19.78 3.97 -1.03
CA THR A 116 20.25 3.28 0.19
C THR A 116 21.19 2.12 -0.18
N TRP A 117 22.26 1.96 0.56
CA TRP A 117 23.17 0.83 0.44
C TRP A 117 22.96 -0.17 1.59
N PRO A 118 23.27 -1.47 1.42
CA PRO A 118 23.13 -2.46 2.49
C PRO A 118 23.82 -2.07 3.81
N ARG A 119 24.94 -1.39 3.74
CA ARG A 119 25.68 -0.91 4.92
C ARG A 119 24.92 0.16 5.73
N GLU A 120 24.10 1.01 5.05
CA GLU A 120 23.28 1.99 5.74
C GLU A 120 22.15 1.31 6.50
N LEU A 121 21.53 0.27 5.91
CA LEU A 121 20.52 -0.54 6.59
C LEU A 121 21.09 -1.26 7.81
N SER A 122 22.29 -1.85 7.68
CA SER A 122 22.92 -2.60 8.78
C SER A 122 23.37 -1.72 9.96
N ARG A 123 23.46 -0.42 9.76
CA ARG A 123 23.82 0.59 10.79
C ARG A 123 22.59 1.34 11.32
N SER A 124 21.42 1.12 10.74
CA SER A 124 20.20 1.77 11.15
C SER A 124 19.68 1.19 12.47
N ASN A 125 19.08 2.04 13.30
CA ASN A 125 18.37 1.60 14.50
C ASN A 125 17.03 0.91 14.15
N LEU A 126 16.54 1.09 12.93
CA LEU A 126 15.36 0.42 12.41
C LEU A 126 15.80 -0.74 11.51
N VAL A 127 15.58 -1.96 11.99
CA VAL A 127 15.96 -3.18 11.27
C VAL A 127 14.82 -3.58 10.34
N PRO A 128 15.07 -3.76 9.01
CA PRO A 128 14.07 -4.22 8.07
C PRO A 128 13.43 -5.54 8.51
N THR A 129 12.10 -5.64 8.47
CA THR A 129 11.39 -6.89 8.81
C THR A 129 11.22 -7.83 7.61
N LEU A 130 11.50 -7.37 6.38
CA LEU A 130 11.62 -8.20 5.18
C LEU A 130 13.11 -8.41 4.86
N PRO A 131 13.71 -9.56 5.27
CA PRO A 131 15.16 -9.79 5.12
C PRO A 131 15.65 -9.80 3.68
N ASP A 132 14.79 -10.24 2.75
CA ASP A 132 15.11 -10.39 1.32
C ASP A 132 14.85 -9.11 0.51
N ALA A 133 14.51 -7.98 1.17
CA ALA A 133 14.36 -6.71 0.48
C ALA A 133 15.72 -6.17 0.02
N GLU A 134 15.80 -5.73 -1.24
CA GLU A 134 17.01 -5.18 -1.85
C GLU A 134 17.13 -3.68 -1.54
N ALA A 135 18.25 -3.29 -0.95
CA ALA A 135 18.58 -1.88 -0.69
C ALA A 135 18.79 -1.14 -2.02
N GLY A 136 17.99 -0.12 -2.29
CA GLY A 136 18.03 0.52 -3.60
C GLY A 136 17.52 1.94 -3.64
N ASP A 137 17.07 2.34 -4.81
CA ASP A 137 16.48 3.65 -5.10
C ASP A 137 15.07 3.50 -5.64
N ILE A 138 14.09 3.68 -4.77
CA ILE A 138 12.67 3.65 -5.12
C ILE A 138 12.30 4.81 -6.05
N THR A 139 13.00 5.93 -5.94
CA THR A 139 12.70 7.14 -6.73
C THR A 139 13.00 6.97 -8.21
N ALA A 140 13.86 6.02 -8.56
CA ALA A 140 14.14 5.67 -9.96
C ALA A 140 13.02 4.87 -10.63
N ALA A 141 12.09 4.30 -9.86
CA ALA A 141 10.99 3.46 -10.35
C ALA A 141 9.61 4.09 -10.17
N ILE A 142 9.36 4.66 -9.00
CA ILE A 142 8.06 5.26 -8.68
C ILE A 142 7.94 6.62 -9.40
N PRO A 143 6.83 6.89 -10.11
CA PRO A 143 6.66 8.15 -10.80
C PRO A 143 6.83 9.36 -9.88
N TYR A 144 7.54 10.39 -10.37
CA TYR A 144 7.83 11.61 -9.61
C TYR A 144 6.60 12.18 -8.90
N ARG A 145 5.45 12.20 -9.60
CA ARG A 145 4.20 12.70 -9.04
C ARG A 145 3.78 11.95 -7.77
N ALA A 146 3.91 10.61 -7.75
CA ALA A 146 3.63 9.82 -6.55
C ALA A 146 4.66 10.06 -5.47
N MET A 147 5.95 10.06 -5.82
CA MET A 147 7.03 10.20 -4.84
C MET A 147 6.97 11.53 -4.09
N ILE A 148 6.81 12.65 -4.79
CA ILE A 148 6.77 13.96 -4.14
C ILE A 148 5.56 14.09 -3.21
N GLU A 149 4.41 13.53 -3.59
CA GLU A 149 3.22 13.56 -2.75
C GLU A 149 3.32 12.62 -1.56
N ILE A 150 3.92 11.43 -1.72
CA ILE A 150 4.20 10.52 -0.62
C ILE A 150 5.19 11.15 0.37
N VAL A 151 6.27 11.74 -0.11
CA VAL A 151 7.25 12.45 0.73
C VAL A 151 6.59 13.58 1.52
N ASN A 152 5.80 14.41 0.85
CA ASN A 152 5.12 15.53 1.50
C ASN A 152 4.02 15.06 2.47
N PHE A 153 3.36 13.94 2.17
CA PHE A 153 2.41 13.31 3.09
C PHE A 153 3.11 12.80 4.35
N ILE A 154 4.23 12.08 4.21
CA ILE A 154 5.03 11.59 5.35
C ILE A 154 5.48 12.76 6.25
N LYS A 155 5.98 13.85 5.66
CA LYS A 155 6.33 15.08 6.40
C LYS A 155 5.13 15.72 7.11
N ALA A 156 3.95 15.69 6.50
CA ALA A 156 2.74 16.21 7.13
C ALA A 156 2.26 15.31 8.28
N VAL A 157 2.37 13.99 8.14
CA VAL A 157 2.04 13.03 9.20
C VAL A 157 2.98 13.23 10.40
N ASP A 158 4.25 13.53 10.18
CA ASP A 158 5.24 13.78 11.22
C ASP A 158 4.85 14.93 12.17
N GLN A 159 4.03 15.89 11.71
CA GLN A 159 3.51 16.96 12.55
C GLN A 159 2.51 16.47 13.62
N VAL A 160 1.87 15.33 13.41
CA VAL A 160 0.89 14.72 14.34
C VAL A 160 1.41 13.43 14.96
N VAL A 161 2.40 12.80 14.34
CA VAL A 161 3.08 11.58 14.79
C VAL A 161 4.59 11.83 14.70
N PRO A 162 5.20 12.50 15.67
CA PRO A 162 6.62 12.84 15.64
C PRO A 162 7.51 11.61 15.51
N GLY A 163 8.48 11.65 14.57
CA GLY A 163 9.37 10.54 14.23
C GLY A 163 8.89 9.71 13.03
N PHE A 164 7.70 9.99 12.49
CA PHE A 164 7.20 9.30 11.30
C PHE A 164 8.06 9.60 10.06
N ALA A 165 8.62 10.80 9.96
CA ALA A 165 9.54 11.24 8.92
C ALA A 165 11.01 11.17 9.34
N ALA A 166 11.37 10.28 10.27
CA ALA A 166 12.76 10.10 10.67
C ALA A 166 13.60 9.59 9.49
N GLU A 167 14.90 9.90 9.49
CA GLU A 167 15.83 9.48 8.43
C GLU A 167 15.88 7.95 8.28
N GLU A 168 15.72 7.22 9.39
CA GLU A 168 15.71 5.77 9.42
C GLU A 168 14.41 5.13 8.95
N THR A 169 13.30 5.88 8.84
CA THR A 169 12.02 5.34 8.32
C THR A 169 12.25 4.63 6.99
N LEU A 170 11.76 3.39 6.89
CA LEU A 170 11.96 2.56 5.71
C LEU A 170 10.74 2.59 4.80
N LEU A 171 10.98 2.86 3.52
CA LEU A 171 9.99 2.72 2.47
C LEU A 171 10.30 1.48 1.65
N TYR A 172 9.27 0.73 1.32
CA TYR A 172 9.33 -0.46 0.46
C TYR A 172 8.46 -0.25 -0.76
N ALA A 173 8.89 -0.77 -1.90
CA ALA A 173 8.15 -0.68 -3.15
C ALA A 173 8.34 -1.93 -4.03
N PRO A 174 7.32 -2.28 -4.83
CA PRO A 174 6.04 -1.58 -5.03
C PRO A 174 4.91 -2.09 -4.13
N GLU A 175 4.02 -1.21 -3.66
CA GLU A 175 2.67 -1.55 -3.20
C GLU A 175 1.68 -1.13 -4.28
N LEU A 176 0.89 -2.06 -4.81
CA LEU A 176 -0.03 -1.79 -5.91
C LEU A 176 -1.46 -2.20 -5.54
N LYS A 177 -2.43 -1.33 -5.83
CA LYS A 177 -3.86 -1.63 -5.68
C LYS A 177 -4.61 -1.24 -6.96
N PHE A 178 -5.30 -2.20 -7.55
CA PHE A 178 -6.02 -2.06 -8.81
C PHE A 178 -7.51 -1.80 -8.53
N TYR A 179 -7.94 -0.53 -8.57
CA TYR A 179 -9.31 -0.13 -8.24
C TYR A 179 -10.05 0.47 -9.45
N SER A 180 -9.62 0.13 -10.66
CA SER A 180 -10.15 0.74 -11.87
C SER A 180 -11.37 0.06 -12.45
N ASN A 181 -11.63 -1.20 -12.12
CA ASN A 181 -12.74 -1.94 -12.66
C ASN A 181 -13.94 -1.94 -11.71
N LYS A 182 -15.13 -1.79 -12.27
CA LYS A 182 -16.41 -2.02 -11.61
C LYS A 182 -17.29 -2.88 -12.51
N VAL A 183 -17.78 -3.98 -11.99
CA VAL A 183 -18.74 -4.83 -12.70
C VAL A 183 -20.09 -4.12 -12.72
N SER A 184 -20.73 -4.06 -13.88
CA SER A 184 -22.10 -3.54 -14.00
C SER A 184 -23.08 -4.54 -13.40
N MET A 185 -23.86 -4.09 -12.43
CA MET A 185 -24.86 -4.89 -11.72
C MET A 185 -26.10 -4.05 -11.46
N ASP A 186 -27.22 -4.71 -11.34
CA ASP A 186 -28.47 -4.10 -10.91
C ASP A 186 -28.60 -4.02 -9.37
N GLU A 187 -29.74 -3.59 -8.88
CA GLU A 187 -30.03 -3.46 -7.44
C GLU A 187 -30.09 -4.81 -6.69
N ASN A 188 -30.26 -5.92 -7.43
CA ASN A 188 -30.25 -7.28 -6.90
C ASN A 188 -28.86 -7.94 -6.98
N LEU A 189 -27.83 -7.19 -7.36
CA LEU A 189 -26.45 -7.64 -7.58
C LEU A 189 -26.30 -8.65 -8.75
N ASP A 190 -27.28 -8.68 -9.67
CA ASP A 190 -27.23 -9.49 -10.87
C ASP A 190 -26.42 -8.77 -11.95
N THR A 191 -25.51 -9.50 -12.63
CA THR A 191 -24.78 -8.95 -13.77
C THR A 191 -25.63 -9.00 -15.04
N ASN A 192 -25.14 -8.43 -16.13
CA ASN A 192 -25.76 -8.53 -17.45
C ASN A 192 -25.67 -9.95 -18.05
N VAL A 193 -25.02 -10.91 -17.39
CA VAL A 193 -24.95 -12.31 -17.80
C VAL A 193 -25.81 -13.14 -16.82
N ALA A 194 -26.85 -13.77 -17.34
CA ALA A 194 -27.77 -14.56 -16.52
C ALA A 194 -27.05 -15.64 -15.70
N GLY A 195 -27.33 -15.67 -14.38
CA GLY A 195 -26.72 -16.63 -13.45
C GLY A 195 -25.27 -16.32 -13.05
N LEU A 196 -24.72 -15.18 -13.51
CA LEU A 196 -23.38 -14.73 -13.10
C LEU A 196 -23.49 -13.57 -12.12
N HIS A 197 -22.90 -13.74 -10.95
CA HIS A 197 -22.82 -12.74 -9.91
C HIS A 197 -21.34 -12.44 -9.58
N CYS A 198 -21.03 -11.20 -9.21
CA CYS A 198 -19.69 -10.78 -8.84
C CYS A 198 -19.73 -10.00 -7.53
N LEU A 199 -19.20 -10.57 -6.46
CA LEU A 199 -19.32 -10.03 -5.12
C LEU A 199 -17.97 -9.65 -4.53
N GLY A 200 -18.00 -8.81 -3.49
CA GLY A 200 -16.82 -8.39 -2.76
C GLY A 200 -15.91 -7.45 -3.56
N ASP A 201 -14.66 -7.39 -3.18
CA ASP A 201 -13.69 -6.44 -3.75
C ASP A 201 -13.39 -6.69 -5.22
N SER A 202 -13.52 -7.94 -5.70
CA SER A 202 -13.39 -8.28 -7.11
C SER A 202 -14.47 -7.66 -8.01
N SER A 203 -15.66 -7.35 -7.46
CA SER A 203 -16.69 -6.60 -8.17
C SER A 203 -16.30 -5.14 -8.44
N GLY A 204 -15.32 -4.60 -7.69
CA GLY A 204 -14.94 -3.20 -7.74
C GLY A 204 -15.85 -2.26 -6.92
N TRP A 205 -16.89 -2.77 -6.27
CA TRP A 205 -17.86 -1.98 -5.50
C TRP A 205 -17.52 -1.87 -4.02
N THR A 206 -16.87 -2.86 -3.45
CA THR A 206 -16.46 -2.86 -2.05
C THR A 206 -14.96 -2.64 -1.89
N ARG A 207 -14.54 -2.28 -0.69
CA ARG A 207 -13.14 -2.15 -0.27
C ARG A 207 -13.05 -2.59 1.19
N GLY A 208 -12.66 -3.85 1.39
CA GLY A 208 -12.43 -4.42 2.71
C GLY A 208 -13.49 -5.41 3.17
N LEU A 209 -13.13 -6.15 4.21
CA LEU A 209 -13.84 -7.35 4.68
C LEU A 209 -15.31 -7.10 5.05
N MET A 210 -15.60 -6.01 5.77
CA MET A 210 -16.96 -5.70 6.25
C MET A 210 -17.93 -5.55 5.08
N MET A 211 -17.60 -4.68 4.13
CA MET A 211 -18.50 -4.41 2.99
C MET A 211 -18.62 -5.61 2.05
N SER A 212 -17.53 -6.38 1.88
CA SER A 212 -17.59 -7.64 1.12
C SER A 212 -18.51 -8.65 1.78
N SER A 213 -18.49 -8.76 3.12
CA SER A 213 -19.37 -9.64 3.89
C SER A 213 -20.83 -9.20 3.78
N VAL A 214 -21.11 -7.90 3.90
CA VAL A 214 -22.47 -7.35 3.73
C VAL A 214 -23.01 -7.68 2.33
N MET A 215 -22.21 -7.47 1.29
CA MET A 215 -22.59 -7.78 -0.09
C MET A 215 -22.93 -9.27 -0.27
N GLY A 216 -22.14 -10.16 0.36
CA GLY A 216 -22.41 -11.60 0.35
C GLY A 216 -23.71 -11.97 1.08
N LEU A 217 -24.01 -11.34 2.22
CA LEU A 217 -25.25 -11.55 2.95
C LEU A 217 -26.46 -11.11 2.14
N LEU A 218 -26.44 -9.90 1.57
CA LEU A 218 -27.54 -9.38 0.74
C LEU A 218 -27.83 -10.29 -0.47
N MET A 219 -26.79 -10.78 -1.13
CA MET A 219 -26.95 -11.73 -2.23
C MET A 219 -27.56 -13.05 -1.74
N GLY A 220 -27.06 -13.59 -0.62
CA GLY A 220 -27.57 -14.85 -0.05
C GLY A 220 -29.05 -14.75 0.33
N GLU A 221 -29.46 -13.66 0.95
CA GLU A 221 -30.89 -13.38 1.28
C GLU A 221 -31.74 -13.23 0.01
N GLY A 222 -31.24 -12.49 -0.98
CA GLY A 222 -31.91 -12.32 -2.27
C GLY A 222 -32.11 -13.63 -3.02
N LEU A 223 -31.12 -14.52 -3.05
CA LEU A 223 -31.23 -15.84 -3.68
C LEU A 223 -32.15 -16.79 -2.92
N ALA A 224 -32.19 -16.73 -1.57
CA ALA A 224 -33.08 -17.55 -0.75
C ALA A 224 -34.55 -17.14 -0.87
N SER A 225 -34.81 -15.93 -1.35
CA SER A 225 -36.15 -15.36 -1.52
C SER A 225 -36.71 -15.53 -2.94
N ARG A 226 -35.94 -16.04 -3.89
CA ARG A 226 -36.31 -16.34 -5.27
C ARG A 226 -36.75 -17.78 -5.40
#